data_babb085bc41b73e182d1643bc4e3fb41
#
_entry.id   babb085bc41b73e182d1643bc4e3fb41
#
_cell.length_a   1.000
_cell.length_b   1.000
_cell.length_c   1.000
_cell.angle_alpha   90.00
_cell.angle_beta   90.00
_cell.angle_gamma   90.00
#
_symmetry.space_group_name_H-M   'P 1'
#
loop_
_entity.id
_entity.type
_entity.pdbx_description
1 polymer ?
#
loop_
_entity_poly.entity_id
_entity_poly.type
_entity_poly.pdbx_seq_one_letter_code
_entity_poly.pdbx_strand_id
1 'polypeptide(L)'
;SMTKKRKKTFIAGLSMGGYGSFKIALTTNNFACAGSFSGALGLSTEMIRDETIESKEYWQGVFGDLEGKDIEQHKLVNLAKQHDKKTKFFAWCGLEDFLFDTQDQAVADLKALGLDIDYSTDHGRHEWYYWEKQLEAYLEWLPIDYIKEERLS
;
A
#
# COMPACT_ATOMS: atom_id res chain seq x y z
N SER A 1 0.87 -23.11 5.94
CA SER A 1 2.18 -22.49 6.10
C SER A 1 2.61 -21.76 4.82
N MET A 2 3.41 -20.74 5.01
CA MET A 2 4.00 -19.99 3.91
C MET A 2 5.13 -20.77 3.25
N THR A 3 5.24 -20.77 1.92
CA THR A 3 6.37 -21.38 1.22
C THR A 3 7.67 -20.61 1.54
N LYS A 4 8.84 -21.25 1.39
CA LYS A 4 10.13 -20.59 1.60
C LYS A 4 10.31 -19.37 0.70
N LYS A 5 9.82 -19.42 -0.56
CA LYS A 5 9.87 -18.30 -1.51
C LYS A 5 9.05 -17.12 -1.01
N ARG A 6 7.82 -17.36 -0.52
CA ARG A 6 6.93 -16.34 0.02
C ARG A 6 7.54 -15.65 1.25
N LYS A 7 8.14 -16.41 2.16
CA LYS A 7 8.76 -15.87 3.38
C LYS A 7 9.90 -14.88 3.13
N LYS A 8 10.46 -14.88 1.95
CA LYS A 8 11.60 -14.04 1.55
C LYS A 8 11.26 -12.98 0.52
N THR A 9 9.99 -12.81 0.17
CA THR A 9 9.56 -11.88 -0.87
C THR A 9 8.78 -10.73 -0.25
N PHE A 10 9.29 -9.51 -0.47
CA PHE A 10 8.76 -8.28 0.10
C PHE A 10 8.55 -7.25 -1.00
N ILE A 11 7.55 -6.39 -0.83
CA ILE A 11 7.25 -5.31 -1.77
C ILE A 11 6.90 -4.04 -0.99
N ALA A 12 7.23 -2.89 -1.52
CA ALA A 12 6.83 -1.61 -0.95
C ALA A 12 6.70 -0.56 -2.04
N GLY A 13 5.94 0.49 -1.76
CA GLY A 13 5.76 1.59 -2.69
C GLY A 13 5.28 2.87 -2.03
N LEU A 14 5.43 3.96 -2.77
CA LEU A 14 5.06 5.32 -2.39
C LEU A 14 3.87 5.77 -3.21
N SER A 15 2.94 6.54 -2.61
CA SER A 15 1.81 7.12 -3.33
C SER A 15 1.04 6.06 -4.14
N MET A 16 0.92 6.18 -5.45
CA MET A 16 0.31 5.14 -6.30
C MET A 16 1.06 3.81 -6.22
N GLY A 17 2.38 3.84 -5.98
CA GLY A 17 3.17 2.64 -5.73
C GLY A 17 2.79 1.93 -4.44
N GLY A 18 2.32 2.65 -3.43
CA GLY A 18 1.76 2.07 -2.21
C GLY A 18 0.47 1.29 -2.49
N TYR A 19 -0.44 1.86 -3.25
CA TYR A 19 -1.60 1.13 -3.78
C TYR A 19 -1.17 -0.10 -4.56
N GLY A 20 -0.21 0.06 -5.49
CA GLY A 20 0.30 -1.02 -6.32
C GLY A 20 0.91 -2.15 -5.50
N SER A 21 1.69 -1.84 -4.46
CA SER A 21 2.29 -2.86 -3.60
C SER A 21 1.24 -3.69 -2.86
N PHE A 22 0.21 -3.05 -2.33
CA PHE A 22 -0.91 -3.75 -1.68
C PHE A 22 -1.70 -4.57 -2.69
N LYS A 23 -1.99 -4.01 -3.86
CA LYS A 23 -2.74 -4.72 -4.91
C LYS A 23 -2.02 -5.99 -5.34
N ILE A 24 -0.73 -5.90 -5.64
CA ILE A 24 0.07 -7.05 -6.05
C ILE A 24 0.13 -8.10 -4.93
N ALA A 25 0.34 -7.69 -3.69
CA ALA A 25 0.36 -8.60 -2.56
C ALA A 25 -1.00 -9.29 -2.34
N LEU A 26 -2.11 -8.57 -2.54
CA LEU A 26 -3.44 -9.11 -2.37
C LEU A 26 -3.88 -10.05 -3.52
N THR A 27 -3.31 -9.90 -4.70
CA THR A 27 -3.72 -10.68 -5.87
C THR A 27 -2.85 -11.90 -6.14
N THR A 28 -1.65 -11.99 -5.57
CA THR A 28 -0.69 -13.03 -5.94
C THR A 28 -0.36 -14.05 -4.85
N ASN A 29 -0.62 -13.77 -3.59
CA ASN A 29 -0.22 -14.60 -2.45
C ASN A 29 1.29 -14.96 -2.42
N ASN A 30 2.13 -14.17 -3.10
CA ASN A 30 3.56 -14.45 -3.25
C ASN A 30 4.44 -13.64 -2.30
N PHE A 31 3.86 -12.72 -1.52
CA PHE A 31 4.62 -11.80 -0.68
C PHE A 31 4.38 -12.07 0.80
N ALA A 32 5.48 -12.12 1.55
CA ALA A 32 5.41 -12.21 3.01
C ALA A 32 4.99 -10.88 3.63
N CYS A 33 5.47 -9.77 3.07
CA CYS A 33 5.19 -8.43 3.55
C CYS A 33 4.99 -7.45 2.39
N ALA A 34 4.14 -6.46 2.63
CA ALA A 34 3.92 -5.35 1.70
C ALA A 34 3.86 -4.04 2.48
N GLY A 35 4.47 -2.99 1.94
CA GLY A 35 4.54 -1.66 2.55
C GLY A 35 3.97 -0.57 1.67
N SER A 36 3.34 0.41 2.30
CA SER A 36 2.79 1.59 1.64
C SER A 36 3.15 2.84 2.43
N PHE A 37 3.74 3.83 1.76
CA PHE A 37 4.07 5.13 2.32
C PHE A 37 3.26 6.20 1.59
N SER A 38 2.38 6.91 2.31
CA SER A 38 1.46 7.87 1.70
C SER A 38 0.71 7.26 0.50
N GLY A 39 0.24 6.04 0.65
CA GLY A 39 -0.36 5.29 -0.45
C GLY A 39 -1.78 5.73 -0.77
N ALA A 40 -2.17 5.58 -2.03
CA ALA A 40 -3.54 5.81 -2.47
C ALA A 40 -4.41 4.55 -2.21
N LEU A 41 -4.41 4.05 -0.98
CA LEU A 41 -5.07 2.79 -0.61
C LEU A 41 -6.59 2.89 -0.68
N GLY A 42 -7.13 4.09 -0.47
CA GLY A 42 -8.56 4.38 -0.56
C GLY A 42 -9.00 4.82 -1.95
N LEU A 43 -8.33 4.36 -2.99
CA LEU A 43 -8.68 4.72 -4.37
C LEU A 43 -10.16 4.46 -4.61
N SER A 44 -10.88 5.50 -4.99
CA SER A 44 -12.32 5.49 -5.20
C SER A 44 -12.69 6.06 -6.56
N THR A 45 -13.93 5.83 -6.96
CA THR A 45 -14.46 6.41 -8.20
C THR A 45 -14.41 7.95 -8.17
N GLU A 46 -14.64 8.54 -7.00
CA GLU A 46 -14.59 10.00 -6.82
C GLU A 46 -13.17 10.53 -7.05
N MET A 47 -12.15 9.86 -6.49
CA MET A 47 -10.75 10.22 -6.71
C MET A 47 -10.35 10.13 -8.18
N ILE A 48 -10.81 9.11 -8.87
CA ILE A 48 -10.51 8.92 -10.30
C ILE A 48 -11.18 10.01 -11.15
N ARG A 49 -12.34 10.49 -10.74
CA ARG A 49 -13.06 11.57 -11.43
C ARG A 49 -12.55 12.96 -11.10
N ASP A 50 -11.76 13.08 -10.05
CA ASP A 50 -11.19 14.36 -9.63
C ASP A 50 -9.94 14.68 -10.45
N GLU A 51 -10.10 15.43 -11.52
CA GLU A 51 -9.00 15.83 -12.40
C GLU A 51 -7.98 16.75 -11.74
N THR A 52 -8.24 17.22 -10.50
CA THR A 52 -7.22 17.95 -9.74
C THR A 52 -6.16 17.02 -9.14
N ILE A 53 -6.44 15.73 -9.05
CA ILE A 53 -5.50 14.71 -8.55
C ILE A 53 -4.65 14.18 -9.71
N GLU A 54 -5.30 13.63 -10.74
CA GLU A 54 -4.64 13.13 -11.95
C GLU A 54 -5.59 13.20 -13.13
N SER A 55 -5.03 13.19 -14.34
CA SER A 55 -5.82 13.26 -15.56
C SER A 55 -6.62 11.99 -15.82
N LYS A 56 -7.70 12.11 -16.57
CA LYS A 56 -8.50 10.97 -17.02
C LYS A 56 -7.65 9.97 -17.83
N GLU A 57 -6.78 10.47 -18.68
CA GLU A 57 -5.89 9.66 -19.51
C GLU A 57 -4.92 8.83 -18.65
N TYR A 58 -4.40 9.43 -17.58
CA TYR A 58 -3.56 8.72 -16.62
C TYR A 58 -4.30 7.51 -16.01
N TRP A 59 -5.50 7.74 -15.50
CA TRP A 59 -6.29 6.67 -14.90
C TRP A 59 -6.72 5.60 -15.91
N GLN A 60 -7.03 5.98 -17.14
CA GLN A 60 -7.31 5.02 -18.20
C GLN A 60 -6.10 4.16 -18.54
N GLY A 61 -4.89 4.73 -18.49
CA GLY A 61 -3.65 3.97 -18.67
C GLY A 61 -3.40 2.97 -17.55
N VAL A 62 -3.83 3.28 -16.32
CA VAL A 62 -3.64 2.40 -15.15
C VAL A 62 -4.72 1.31 -15.07
N PHE A 63 -5.98 1.64 -15.32
CA PHE A 63 -7.13 0.77 -15.07
C PHE A 63 -7.92 0.35 -16.30
N GLY A 64 -7.61 0.91 -17.48
CA GLY A 64 -8.38 0.67 -18.68
C GLY A 64 -9.69 1.47 -18.68
N ASP A 65 -10.82 0.82 -18.94
CA ASP A 65 -12.11 1.48 -18.91
C ASP A 65 -12.48 1.93 -17.50
N LEU A 66 -12.75 3.22 -17.34
CA LEU A 66 -13.12 3.84 -16.07
C LEU A 66 -14.63 3.83 -15.80
N GLU A 67 -15.43 3.31 -16.73
CA GLU A 67 -16.88 3.26 -16.61
C GLU A 67 -17.34 1.87 -16.18
N GLY A 68 -18.12 1.80 -15.10
CA GLY A 68 -18.81 0.59 -14.67
C GLY A 68 -18.07 -0.31 -13.70
N LYS A 69 -18.25 -1.62 -13.87
CA LYS A 69 -17.85 -2.65 -12.89
C LYS A 69 -16.34 -2.85 -12.76
N ASP A 70 -15.56 -2.38 -13.73
CA ASP A 70 -14.13 -2.66 -13.78
C ASP A 70 -13.36 -1.96 -12.65
N ILE A 71 -13.78 -0.76 -12.25
CA ILE A 71 -13.16 -0.03 -11.13
C ILE A 71 -13.33 -0.80 -9.82
N GLU A 72 -14.49 -1.41 -9.59
CA GLU A 72 -14.75 -2.16 -8.34
C GLU A 72 -13.77 -3.32 -8.15
N GLN A 73 -13.34 -3.97 -9.24
CA GLN A 73 -12.37 -5.06 -9.18
C GLN A 73 -10.98 -4.61 -8.73
N HIS A 74 -10.67 -3.32 -8.87
CA HIS A 74 -9.37 -2.76 -8.51
C HIS A 74 -9.35 -2.16 -7.10
N LYS A 75 -10.48 -2.07 -6.40
CA LYS A 75 -10.51 -1.60 -5.01
C LYS A 75 -9.89 -2.63 -4.07
N LEU A 76 -8.98 -2.18 -3.23
CA LEU A 76 -8.26 -3.07 -2.31
C LEU A 76 -9.20 -3.83 -1.36
N VAL A 77 -10.29 -3.19 -0.91
CA VAL A 77 -11.29 -3.84 -0.05
C VAL A 77 -11.93 -5.06 -0.72
N ASN A 78 -12.13 -5.02 -2.04
CA ASN A 78 -12.68 -6.15 -2.78
C ASN A 78 -11.64 -7.26 -3.00
N LEU A 79 -10.40 -6.89 -3.24
CA LEU A 79 -9.29 -7.85 -3.36
C LEU A 79 -9.00 -8.53 -2.01
N ALA A 80 -9.09 -7.79 -0.92
CA ALA A 80 -8.84 -8.30 0.43
C ALA A 80 -9.82 -9.39 0.84
N LYS A 81 -11.05 -9.38 0.34
CA LYS A 81 -12.07 -10.39 0.64
C LYS A 81 -11.66 -11.80 0.20
N GLN A 82 -10.82 -11.91 -0.81
CA GLN A 82 -10.41 -13.19 -1.40
C GLN A 82 -8.97 -13.58 -1.00
N HIS A 83 -8.28 -12.74 -0.25
CA HIS A 83 -6.89 -12.97 0.13
C HIS A 83 -6.80 -13.98 1.28
N ASP A 84 -5.72 -14.78 1.32
CA ASP A 84 -5.47 -15.78 2.38
C ASP A 84 -5.07 -15.18 3.74
N LYS A 85 -4.80 -13.88 3.78
CA LYS A 85 -4.46 -13.08 4.97
C LYS A 85 -3.17 -13.52 5.68
N LYS A 86 -2.24 -14.13 4.95
CA LYS A 86 -0.93 -14.54 5.48
C LYS A 86 0.15 -13.50 5.26
N THR A 87 -0.08 -12.53 4.37
CA THR A 87 0.82 -11.39 4.17
C THR A 87 0.67 -10.41 5.33
N LYS A 88 1.78 -9.89 5.81
CA LYS A 88 1.81 -8.78 6.77
C LYS A 88 2.00 -7.47 6.02
N PHE A 89 1.20 -6.49 6.39
CA PHE A 89 1.21 -5.19 5.74
C PHE A 89 1.77 -4.12 6.68
N PHE A 90 2.51 -3.21 6.10
CA PHE A 90 3.02 -2.01 6.77
C PHE A 90 2.47 -0.79 6.05
N ALA A 91 1.93 0.17 6.77
CA ALA A 91 1.44 1.40 6.18
C ALA A 91 1.81 2.60 7.04
N TRP A 92 2.17 3.68 6.39
CA TRP A 92 2.41 4.96 7.02
C TRP A 92 1.82 6.09 6.17
N CYS A 93 1.24 7.09 6.82
CA CYS A 93 0.82 8.32 6.17
C CYS A 93 1.05 9.52 7.10
N GLY A 94 1.54 10.62 6.53
CA GLY A 94 1.72 11.86 7.27
C GLY A 94 0.38 12.56 7.52
N LEU A 95 0.23 13.17 8.69
CA LEU A 95 -1.01 13.84 9.10
C LEU A 95 -1.36 15.03 8.19
N GLU A 96 -0.36 15.67 7.60
CA GLU A 96 -0.53 16.81 6.69
C GLU A 96 -0.56 16.39 5.21
N ASP A 97 -0.53 15.09 4.93
CA ASP A 97 -0.63 14.57 3.58
C ASP A 97 -2.08 14.71 3.06
N PHE A 98 -2.24 15.15 1.81
CA PHE A 98 -3.56 15.32 1.21
C PHE A 98 -4.35 14.00 1.09
N LEU A 99 -3.66 12.85 1.12
CA LEU A 99 -4.28 11.52 1.10
C LEU A 99 -4.60 10.98 2.49
N PHE A 100 -4.29 11.72 3.56
CA PHE A 100 -4.37 11.18 4.92
C PHE A 100 -5.76 10.63 5.26
N ASP A 101 -6.82 11.40 5.05
CA ASP A 101 -8.17 10.98 5.43
C ASP A 101 -8.62 9.73 4.67
N THR A 102 -8.35 9.67 3.38
CA THR A 102 -8.64 8.50 2.54
C THR A 102 -7.83 7.28 2.95
N GLN A 103 -6.56 7.48 3.25
CA GLN A 103 -5.65 6.44 3.70
C GLN A 103 -6.09 5.86 5.05
N ASP A 104 -6.40 6.73 6.00
CA ASP A 104 -6.81 6.34 7.34
C ASP A 104 -8.08 5.49 7.31
N GLN A 105 -9.07 5.92 6.53
CA GLN A 105 -10.30 5.16 6.33
C GLN A 105 -10.05 3.82 5.63
N ALA A 106 -9.22 3.81 4.60
CA ALA A 106 -8.89 2.58 3.86
C ALA A 106 -8.21 1.54 4.77
N VAL A 107 -7.27 1.96 5.60
CA VAL A 107 -6.61 1.06 6.56
C VAL A 107 -7.62 0.49 7.55
N ALA A 108 -8.52 1.31 8.07
CA ALA A 108 -9.57 0.84 8.98
C ALA A 108 -10.46 -0.22 8.31
N ASP A 109 -10.88 0.02 7.08
CA ASP A 109 -11.71 -0.92 6.31
C ASP A 109 -10.99 -2.23 6.03
N LEU A 110 -9.71 -2.18 5.65
CA LEU A 110 -8.91 -3.37 5.39
C LEU A 110 -8.65 -4.18 6.66
N LYS A 111 -8.39 -3.53 7.79
CA LYS A 111 -8.28 -4.21 9.09
C LYS A 111 -9.59 -4.89 9.48
N ALA A 112 -10.72 -4.25 9.23
CA ALA A 112 -12.03 -4.84 9.50
C ALA A 112 -12.28 -6.11 8.67
N LEU A 113 -11.65 -6.24 7.52
CA LEU A 113 -11.67 -7.46 6.68
C LEU A 113 -10.66 -8.52 7.13
N GLY A 114 -9.88 -8.27 8.17
CA GLY A 114 -8.96 -9.23 8.76
C GLY A 114 -7.52 -9.13 8.27
N LEU A 115 -7.13 -8.08 7.54
CA LEU A 115 -5.74 -7.88 7.16
C LEU A 115 -4.90 -7.49 8.39
N ASP A 116 -3.70 -8.06 8.46
CA ASP A 116 -2.70 -7.72 9.46
C ASP A 116 -1.90 -6.50 8.97
N ILE A 117 -2.27 -5.32 9.43
CA ILE A 117 -1.64 -4.06 9.02
C ILE A 117 -1.03 -3.36 10.23
N ASP A 118 0.28 -3.20 10.21
CA ASP A 118 1.00 -2.32 11.14
C ASP A 118 0.95 -0.90 10.54
N TYR A 119 0.05 -0.08 11.07
CA TYR A 119 -0.21 1.26 10.57
C TYR A 119 0.23 2.30 11.57
N SER A 120 1.00 3.27 11.09
CA SER A 120 1.41 4.42 11.89
C SER A 120 1.20 5.74 11.15
N THR A 121 1.03 6.79 11.93
CA THR A 121 0.89 8.17 11.45
C THR A 121 1.78 9.07 12.27
N ASP A 122 2.30 10.12 11.66
CA ASP A 122 3.08 11.15 12.33
C ASP A 122 3.02 12.41 11.48
N HIS A 123 3.56 13.51 11.99
CA HIS A 123 3.69 14.72 11.20
C HIS A 123 4.48 14.44 9.93
N GLY A 124 3.98 14.91 8.82
CA GLY A 124 4.62 14.74 7.52
C GLY A 124 3.68 15.04 6.37
N ARG A 125 4.28 15.26 5.22
CA ARG A 125 3.59 15.59 3.98
C ARG A 125 3.89 14.54 2.91
N HIS A 126 3.32 14.72 1.75
CA HIS A 126 3.53 13.86 0.59
C HIS A 126 4.89 14.19 -0.07
N GLU A 127 5.98 13.88 0.61
CA GLU A 127 7.35 14.27 0.22
C GLU A 127 8.37 13.17 0.51
N TRP A 128 9.44 13.12 -0.29
CA TRP A 128 10.53 12.13 -0.19
C TRP A 128 11.21 12.10 1.18
N TYR A 129 11.38 13.25 1.83
CA TYR A 129 12.00 13.34 3.15
C TYR A 129 11.36 12.41 4.17
N TYR A 130 10.03 12.38 4.20
CA TYR A 130 9.28 11.52 5.12
C TYR A 130 9.31 10.06 4.69
N TRP A 131 9.28 9.81 3.40
CA TRP A 131 9.29 8.45 2.86
C TRP A 131 10.61 7.73 3.10
N GLU A 132 11.76 8.42 3.04
CA GLU A 132 13.06 7.85 3.35
C GLU A 132 13.11 7.33 4.78
N LYS A 133 12.60 8.10 5.74
CA LYS A 133 12.52 7.66 7.14
C LYS A 133 11.63 6.43 7.30
N GLN A 134 10.51 6.39 6.61
CA GLN A 134 9.57 5.28 6.70
C GLN A 134 10.08 4.04 5.98
N LEU A 135 10.86 4.22 4.91
CA LEU A 135 11.53 3.10 4.27
C LEU A 135 12.51 2.41 5.22
N GLU A 136 13.30 3.18 5.98
CA GLU A 136 14.17 2.63 7.01
C GLU A 136 13.38 1.86 8.08
N ALA A 137 12.28 2.44 8.56
CA ALA A 137 11.40 1.78 9.53
C ALA A 137 10.82 0.48 8.97
N TYR A 138 10.40 0.48 7.71
CA TYR A 138 9.91 -0.70 7.03
C TYR A 138 10.97 -1.79 6.93
N LEU A 139 12.19 -1.43 6.53
CA LEU A 139 13.29 -2.38 6.41
C LEU A 139 13.66 -3.00 7.76
N GLU A 140 13.57 -2.25 8.85
CA GLU A 140 13.77 -2.77 10.20
C GLU A 140 12.61 -3.66 10.68
N TRP A 141 11.40 -3.36 10.23
CA TRP A 141 10.21 -4.13 10.56
C TRP A 141 10.15 -5.49 9.83
N LEU A 142 10.77 -5.60 8.65
CA LEU A 142 10.77 -6.85 7.87
C LEU A 142 11.41 -7.99 8.68
N PRO A 143 10.87 -9.23 8.56
CA PRO A 143 11.41 -10.40 9.26
C PRO A 143 12.66 -10.95 8.57
N ILE A 144 13.71 -10.12 8.48
CA ILE A 144 14.99 -10.48 7.89
C ILE A 144 16.11 -10.25 8.90
N ASP A 145 17.02 -11.23 9.00
CA ASP A 145 18.22 -11.10 9.79
C ASP A 145 19.30 -10.37 8.96
N TYR A 146 19.86 -9.33 9.53
CA TYR A 146 20.96 -8.61 8.89
C TYR A 146 21.88 -8.00 9.95
N ILE A 147 23.13 -7.79 9.58
CA ILE A 147 24.09 -7.06 10.38
C ILE A 147 24.01 -5.59 9.97
N LYS A 148 23.67 -4.72 10.94
CA LYS A 148 23.39 -3.31 10.67
C LYS A 148 24.56 -2.57 10.02
N GLU A 149 25.77 -2.91 10.35
CA GLU A 149 26.99 -2.34 9.77
C GLU A 149 27.12 -2.65 8.27
N GLU A 150 26.68 -3.81 7.84
CA GLU A 150 26.72 -4.20 6.43
C GLU A 150 25.78 -3.38 5.56
N ARG A 151 24.71 -2.86 6.14
CA ARG A 151 23.77 -2.01 5.40
C ARG A 151 24.29 -0.61 5.13
N LEU A 152 25.25 -0.15 5.90
CA LEU A 152 25.81 1.18 5.79
C LEU A 152 27.08 1.24 4.92
N SER A 153 27.54 0.07 4.49
CA SER A 153 28.72 -0.05 3.66
C SER A 153 28.41 0.04 2.16
#